data_5a8b3f967bd3e0af0d4c485258488e0f
#
_entry.id   5a8b3f967bd3e0af0d4c485258488e0f
#
_cell.length_a   1.000
_cell.length_b   1.000
_cell.length_c   1.000
_cell.angle_alpha   90.00
_cell.angle_beta   90.00
_cell.angle_gamma   90.00
#
_symmetry.space_group_name_H-M   'P 1'
#
loop_
_entity.id
_entity.type
_entity.pdbx_description
1 polymer ?
#
loop_
_entity_poly.entity_id
_entity_poly.type
_entity_poly.pdbx_seq_one_letter_code
_entity_poly.pdbx_strand_id
1 'polypeptide(L)'
;IRDYDRALAETEAFLPYINNWATCDCFCPKVFAKHKKELLVPIRRWLDSGEAYTVRYGMEMLMRYYLDDAFRPEYLEWVADVRSTEYYINMMRAWYFATALAKQPDAALPWLTEKRLDLWTHNKAIQKAVESRRIPPGTKQLLRGLRSRS
;
A
#
# COMPACT_ATOMS: atom_id res chain seq x y z
N ILE A 1 -8.33 -6.29 -24.66
CA ILE A 1 -9.31 -5.61 -23.82
C ILE A 1 -9.10 -4.11 -23.91
N ARG A 2 -9.91 -3.50 -24.76
CA ARG A 2 -9.75 -2.09 -25.13
C ARG A 2 -9.85 -1.12 -23.96
N ASP A 3 -10.86 -1.29 -23.13
CA ASP A 3 -11.12 -0.33 -22.05
C ASP A 3 -9.99 -0.33 -21.01
N TYR A 4 -9.46 -1.52 -20.72
CA TYR A 4 -8.34 -1.64 -19.81
C TYR A 4 -7.08 -1.02 -20.41
N ASP A 5 -6.74 -1.35 -21.65
CA ASP A 5 -5.54 -0.83 -22.31
C ASP A 5 -5.59 0.69 -22.41
N ARG A 6 -6.75 1.24 -22.73
CA ARG A 6 -6.96 2.68 -22.82
C ARG A 6 -6.81 3.33 -21.44
N ALA A 7 -7.46 2.75 -20.41
CA ALA A 7 -7.35 3.29 -19.05
C ALA A 7 -5.92 3.26 -18.56
N LEU A 8 -5.19 2.18 -18.84
CA LEU A 8 -3.80 2.07 -18.44
C LEU A 8 -2.95 3.14 -19.13
N ALA A 9 -3.11 3.29 -20.45
CA ALA A 9 -2.35 4.29 -21.21
C ALA A 9 -2.62 5.70 -20.71
N GLU A 10 -3.88 6.03 -20.44
CA GLU A 10 -4.25 7.36 -19.91
C GLU A 10 -3.69 7.57 -18.51
N THR A 11 -3.73 6.53 -17.67
CA THR A 11 -3.16 6.60 -16.33
C THR A 11 -1.66 6.84 -16.38
N GLU A 12 -0.93 6.08 -17.19
CA GLU A 12 0.52 6.24 -17.28
C GLU A 12 0.92 7.58 -17.88
N ALA A 13 0.09 8.13 -18.77
CA ALA A 13 0.32 9.47 -19.31
C ALA A 13 0.07 10.56 -18.26
N PHE A 14 -0.85 10.32 -17.33
CA PHE A 14 -1.23 11.29 -16.31
C PHE A 14 -0.30 11.28 -15.10
N LEU A 15 0.24 10.11 -14.70
CA LEU A 15 1.03 9.96 -13.48
C LEU A 15 2.18 10.97 -13.35
N PRO A 16 2.97 11.29 -14.40
CA PRO A 16 4.05 12.25 -14.26
C PRO A 16 3.59 13.67 -13.92
N TYR A 17 2.31 13.99 -14.15
CA TYR A 17 1.75 15.30 -13.87
C TYR A 17 1.09 15.41 -12.50
N ILE A 18 1.00 14.30 -11.77
CA ILE A 18 0.46 14.34 -10.41
C ILE A 18 1.49 14.97 -9.49
N ASN A 19 1.08 16.03 -8.79
CA ASN A 19 1.97 16.75 -7.90
C ASN A 19 1.42 16.88 -6.48
N ASN A 20 0.37 16.12 -6.15
CA ASN A 20 -0.15 16.10 -4.79
C ASN A 20 -0.83 14.76 -4.52
N TRP A 21 -0.83 14.37 -3.22
CA TRP A 21 -1.35 13.07 -2.80
C TRP A 21 -2.86 12.95 -3.00
N ALA A 22 -3.61 14.05 -2.88
CA ALA A 22 -5.06 14.00 -3.03
C ALA A 22 -5.47 13.58 -4.44
N THR A 23 -4.82 14.15 -5.47
CA THR A 23 -5.06 13.76 -6.85
C THR A 23 -4.64 12.32 -7.09
N CYS A 24 -3.47 11.93 -6.58
CA CYS A 24 -2.96 10.56 -6.69
C CYS A 24 -3.97 9.55 -6.11
N ASP A 25 -4.42 9.82 -4.88
CA ASP A 25 -5.26 8.87 -4.14
C ASP A 25 -6.69 8.79 -4.70
N CYS A 26 -7.16 9.82 -5.39
CA CYS A 26 -8.50 9.85 -5.95
C CYS A 26 -8.59 9.32 -7.38
N PHE A 27 -7.47 9.21 -8.09
CA PHE A 27 -7.47 8.74 -9.47
C PHE A 27 -7.52 7.22 -9.52
N CYS A 28 -8.69 6.69 -9.86
CA CYS A 28 -8.91 5.25 -9.78
C CYS A 28 -9.90 4.78 -10.86
N PRO A 29 -9.42 4.46 -12.06
CA PRO A 29 -10.31 3.95 -13.13
C PRO A 29 -11.00 2.66 -12.72
N LYS A 30 -12.33 2.63 -12.86
CA LYS A 30 -13.14 1.48 -12.45
C LYS A 30 -12.79 0.19 -13.20
N VAL A 31 -12.31 0.31 -14.43
CA VAL A 31 -11.96 -0.86 -15.24
C VAL A 31 -10.81 -1.66 -14.62
N PHE A 32 -9.96 -1.03 -13.79
CA PHE A 32 -8.86 -1.74 -13.12
C PHE A 32 -9.38 -2.83 -12.18
N ALA A 33 -10.52 -2.62 -11.54
CA ALA A 33 -11.10 -3.63 -10.65
C ALA A 33 -11.44 -4.93 -11.36
N LYS A 34 -11.70 -4.86 -12.67
CA LYS A 34 -12.06 -6.02 -13.49
C LYS A 34 -10.85 -6.70 -14.12
N HIS A 35 -9.67 -6.10 -14.04
CA HIS A 35 -8.46 -6.58 -14.69
C HIS A 35 -7.29 -6.67 -13.72
N LYS A 36 -7.54 -7.23 -12.52
CA LYS A 36 -6.54 -7.30 -11.45
C LYS A 36 -5.28 -8.07 -11.83
N LYS A 37 -5.43 -9.12 -12.63
CA LYS A 37 -4.29 -9.93 -13.06
C LYS A 37 -3.35 -9.13 -13.96
N GLU A 38 -3.92 -8.43 -14.93
CA GLU A 38 -3.17 -7.65 -15.90
C GLU A 38 -2.53 -6.43 -15.24
N LEU A 39 -3.20 -5.84 -14.28
CA LEU A 39 -2.74 -4.63 -13.61
C LEU A 39 -1.49 -4.85 -12.75
N LEU A 40 -1.21 -6.09 -12.35
CA LEU A 40 -0.02 -6.38 -11.53
C LEU A 40 1.28 -6.01 -12.22
N VAL A 41 1.37 -6.17 -13.54
CA VAL A 41 2.59 -5.83 -14.28
C VAL A 41 2.88 -4.32 -14.22
N PRO A 42 1.94 -3.43 -14.58
CA PRO A 42 2.21 -1.99 -14.41
C PRO A 42 2.41 -1.59 -12.95
N ILE A 43 1.73 -2.20 -11.99
CA ILE A 43 1.95 -1.89 -10.58
C ILE A 43 3.42 -2.11 -10.20
N ARG A 44 4.01 -3.23 -10.61
CA ARG A 44 5.44 -3.49 -10.34
C ARG A 44 6.32 -2.41 -10.93
N ARG A 45 6.04 -1.99 -12.18
CA ARG A 45 6.80 -0.90 -12.81
C ARG A 45 6.66 0.40 -12.02
N TRP A 46 5.45 0.71 -11.57
CA TRP A 46 5.20 1.95 -10.82
C TRP A 46 5.95 1.95 -9.48
N LEU A 47 5.99 0.81 -8.80
CA LEU A 47 6.74 0.70 -7.54
C LEU A 47 8.23 0.90 -7.73
N ASP A 48 8.76 0.51 -8.89
CA ASP A 48 10.18 0.62 -9.20
C ASP A 48 10.55 1.93 -9.90
N SER A 49 9.58 2.81 -10.15
CA SER A 49 9.79 4.00 -10.99
C SER A 49 10.65 5.09 -10.34
N GLY A 50 10.71 5.14 -9.01
CA GLY A 50 11.42 6.21 -8.31
C GLY A 50 10.67 7.54 -8.25
N GLU A 51 9.53 7.66 -8.92
CA GLU A 51 8.70 8.87 -8.92
C GLU A 51 7.70 8.80 -7.76
N ALA A 52 7.75 9.77 -6.84
CA ALA A 52 7.02 9.71 -5.58
C ALA A 52 5.54 9.36 -5.74
N TYR A 53 4.82 10.09 -6.57
CA TYR A 53 3.38 9.84 -6.72
C TYR A 53 3.07 8.61 -7.56
N THR A 54 3.93 8.23 -8.46
CA THR A 54 3.78 6.99 -9.23
C THR A 54 3.95 5.77 -8.32
N VAL A 55 4.97 5.79 -7.44
CA VAL A 55 5.19 4.74 -6.44
C VAL A 55 3.98 4.66 -5.50
N ARG A 56 3.53 5.81 -5.00
CA ARG A 56 2.36 5.87 -4.12
C ARG A 56 1.12 5.31 -4.80
N TYR A 57 0.92 5.63 -6.07
CA TYR A 57 -0.23 5.13 -6.84
C TYR A 57 -0.20 3.60 -6.96
N GLY A 58 0.96 3.02 -7.22
CA GLY A 58 1.13 1.56 -7.26
C GLY A 58 0.74 0.90 -5.94
N MET A 59 1.22 1.45 -4.81
CA MET A 59 0.86 0.95 -3.50
C MET A 59 -0.63 1.10 -3.21
N GLU A 60 -1.23 2.21 -3.64
CA GLU A 60 -2.65 2.44 -3.44
C GLU A 60 -3.50 1.45 -4.23
N MET A 61 -3.10 1.11 -5.45
CA MET A 61 -3.80 0.08 -6.22
C MET A 61 -3.74 -1.27 -5.52
N LEU A 62 -2.58 -1.63 -4.96
CA LEU A 62 -2.45 -2.85 -4.16
C LEU A 62 -3.39 -2.81 -2.96
N MET A 63 -3.50 -1.67 -2.29
CA MET A 63 -4.36 -1.52 -1.12
C MET A 63 -5.84 -1.63 -1.50
N ARG A 64 -6.25 -1.04 -2.61
CA ARG A 64 -7.66 -1.02 -3.03
C ARG A 64 -8.16 -2.36 -3.54
N TYR A 65 -7.35 -3.05 -4.34
CA TYR A 65 -7.83 -4.19 -5.10
C TYR A 65 -7.21 -5.52 -4.72
N TYR A 66 -6.16 -5.54 -3.91
CA TYR A 66 -5.39 -6.75 -3.65
C TYR A 66 -5.23 -7.08 -2.16
N LEU A 67 -6.12 -6.59 -1.31
CA LEU A 67 -6.13 -6.97 0.11
C LEU A 67 -7.33 -7.85 0.49
N ASP A 68 -8.23 -8.08 -0.45
CA ASP A 68 -9.38 -8.96 -0.26
C ASP A 68 -9.16 -10.29 -1.01
N ASP A 69 -10.04 -10.65 -1.93
CA ASP A 69 -9.99 -11.95 -2.63
C ASP A 69 -8.72 -12.17 -3.45
N ALA A 70 -8.15 -11.10 -3.99
CA ALA A 70 -6.96 -11.19 -4.83
C ALA A 70 -5.65 -11.12 -4.04
N PHE A 71 -5.71 -11.12 -2.72
CA PHE A 71 -4.53 -10.96 -1.88
C PHE A 71 -3.54 -12.11 -2.02
N ARG A 72 -2.24 -11.77 -2.03
CA ARG A 72 -1.13 -12.70 -1.91
C ARG A 72 -0.09 -12.13 -0.96
N PRO A 73 0.52 -12.97 -0.10
CA PRO A 73 1.52 -12.47 0.87
C PRO A 73 2.70 -11.72 0.24
N GLU A 74 3.07 -12.05 -0.98
CA GLU A 74 4.17 -11.40 -1.69
C GLU A 74 3.96 -9.91 -1.92
N TYR A 75 2.71 -9.44 -1.94
CA TYR A 75 2.43 -8.00 -2.10
C TYR A 75 2.93 -7.20 -0.90
N LEU A 76 2.92 -7.80 0.28
CA LEU A 76 3.50 -7.16 1.47
C LEU A 76 5.00 -6.92 1.28
N GLU A 77 5.69 -7.88 0.70
CA GLU A 77 7.12 -7.74 0.40
C GLU A 77 7.36 -6.64 -0.63
N TRP A 78 6.51 -6.55 -1.65
CA TRP A 78 6.63 -5.52 -2.67
C TRP A 78 6.59 -4.13 -2.05
N VAL A 79 5.64 -3.89 -1.15
CA VAL A 79 5.51 -2.59 -0.48
C VAL A 79 6.66 -2.37 0.49
N ALA A 80 7.04 -3.40 1.26
CA ALA A 80 8.13 -3.31 2.22
C ALA A 80 9.47 -3.01 1.54
N ASP A 81 9.68 -3.53 0.32
CA ASP A 81 10.94 -3.35 -0.42
C ASP A 81 11.08 -1.95 -1.01
N VAL A 82 10.02 -1.16 -1.06
CA VAL A 82 10.10 0.24 -1.48
C VAL A 82 10.88 1.01 -0.41
N ARG A 83 12.04 1.54 -0.78
CA ARG A 83 12.88 2.33 0.13
C ARG A 83 12.90 3.78 -0.36
N SER A 84 12.58 4.71 0.53
CA SER A 84 12.54 6.11 0.16
C SER A 84 12.66 7.00 1.40
N THR A 85 13.15 8.23 1.19
CA THR A 85 13.10 9.27 2.19
C THR A 85 11.87 10.17 2.01
N GLU A 86 11.09 9.94 0.94
CA GLU A 86 9.90 10.73 0.65
C GLU A 86 8.78 10.44 1.64
N TYR A 87 8.31 11.50 2.29
CA TYR A 87 7.29 11.38 3.33
C TYR A 87 6.02 10.69 2.82
N TYR A 88 5.53 11.09 1.64
CA TYR A 88 4.27 10.56 1.12
C TYR A 88 4.36 9.08 0.71
N ILE A 89 5.53 8.64 0.25
CA ILE A 89 5.75 7.22 -0.01
C ILE A 89 5.72 6.44 1.29
N ASN A 90 6.43 6.89 2.30
CA ASN A 90 6.52 6.18 3.57
C ASN A 90 5.19 6.19 4.33
N MET A 91 4.40 7.28 4.22
CA MET A 91 3.05 7.33 4.77
C MET A 91 2.16 6.29 4.10
N MET A 92 2.26 6.13 2.78
CA MET A 92 1.47 5.13 2.07
C MET A 92 1.88 3.72 2.45
N ARG A 93 3.17 3.44 2.63
CA ARG A 93 3.65 2.16 3.12
C ARG A 93 3.03 1.82 4.48
N ALA A 94 3.05 2.78 5.39
CA ALA A 94 2.45 2.61 6.72
C ALA A 94 0.94 2.38 6.62
N TRP A 95 0.25 3.14 5.78
CA TRP A 95 -1.18 3.00 5.56
C TRP A 95 -1.51 1.62 4.98
N TYR A 96 -0.71 1.17 4.02
CA TYR A 96 -0.90 -0.15 3.41
C TYR A 96 -0.81 -1.25 4.48
N PHE A 97 0.23 -1.23 5.32
CA PHE A 97 0.38 -2.25 6.36
C PHE A 97 -0.71 -2.15 7.43
N ALA A 98 -1.14 -0.95 7.80
CA ALA A 98 -2.27 -0.79 8.74
C ALA A 98 -3.55 -1.37 8.16
N THR A 99 -3.82 -1.14 6.88
CA THR A 99 -5.00 -1.71 6.21
C THR A 99 -4.88 -3.22 6.08
N ALA A 100 -3.68 -3.72 5.77
CA ALA A 100 -3.42 -5.15 5.68
C ALA A 100 -3.64 -5.84 7.04
N LEU A 101 -3.28 -5.18 8.14
CA LEU A 101 -3.55 -5.71 9.49
C LEU A 101 -5.05 -5.87 9.73
N ALA A 102 -5.87 -4.99 9.18
CA ALA A 102 -7.33 -5.08 9.31
C ALA A 102 -7.91 -6.19 8.44
N LYS A 103 -7.41 -6.36 7.22
CA LYS A 103 -7.99 -7.27 6.23
C LYS A 103 -7.31 -8.64 6.18
N GLN A 104 -6.01 -8.69 6.39
CA GLN A 104 -5.20 -9.92 6.32
C GLN A 104 -4.27 -9.99 7.52
N PRO A 105 -4.83 -10.08 8.75
CA PRO A 105 -4.00 -10.04 9.96
C PRO A 105 -3.00 -11.18 10.06
N ASP A 106 -3.35 -12.38 9.61
CA ASP A 106 -2.45 -13.52 9.69
C ASP A 106 -1.20 -13.35 8.85
N ALA A 107 -1.32 -12.67 7.71
CA ALA A 107 -0.19 -12.41 6.82
C ALA A 107 0.59 -11.16 7.23
N ALA A 108 -0.11 -10.13 7.71
CA ALA A 108 0.51 -8.83 7.98
C ALA A 108 1.15 -8.73 9.37
N LEU A 109 0.56 -9.37 10.38
CA LEU A 109 1.03 -9.25 11.76
C LEU A 109 2.50 -9.68 11.94
N PRO A 110 2.98 -10.78 11.32
CA PRO A 110 4.39 -11.17 11.44
C PRO A 110 5.38 -10.08 11.02
N TRP A 111 5.02 -9.23 10.07
CA TRP A 111 5.86 -8.11 9.66
C TRP A 111 6.14 -7.17 10.82
N LEU A 112 5.21 -7.04 11.74
CA LEU A 112 5.37 -6.18 12.91
C LEU A 112 5.98 -6.94 14.09
N THR A 113 5.53 -8.17 14.36
CA THR A 113 6.07 -8.96 15.48
C THR A 113 7.54 -9.31 15.25
N GLU A 114 7.95 -9.52 14.01
CA GLU A 114 9.33 -9.83 13.64
C GLU A 114 10.14 -8.59 13.28
N LYS A 115 9.53 -7.41 13.35
CA LYS A 115 10.18 -6.11 13.08
C LYS A 115 10.89 -6.06 11.73
N ARG A 116 10.20 -6.49 10.69
CA ARG A 116 10.74 -6.53 9.32
C ARG A 116 10.72 -5.19 8.59
N LEU A 117 9.97 -4.22 9.11
CA LEU A 117 9.88 -2.89 8.51
C LEU A 117 10.91 -1.96 9.12
N ASP A 118 11.29 -0.90 8.39
CA ASP A 118 12.09 0.16 8.97
C ASP A 118 11.36 0.81 10.15
N LEU A 119 12.12 1.35 11.09
CA LEU A 119 11.58 1.86 12.35
C LEU A 119 10.43 2.83 12.17
N TRP A 120 10.59 3.82 11.29
CA TRP A 120 9.57 4.84 11.07
C TRP A 120 8.26 4.22 10.57
N THR A 121 8.35 3.37 9.54
CA THR A 121 7.17 2.73 8.94
C THR A 121 6.51 1.78 9.94
N HIS A 122 7.32 1.03 10.69
CA HIS A 122 6.83 0.12 11.74
C HIS A 122 5.96 0.89 12.75
N ASN A 123 6.51 1.97 13.32
CA ASN A 123 5.78 2.74 14.33
C ASN A 123 4.56 3.46 13.75
N LYS A 124 4.68 3.99 12.54
CA LYS A 124 3.57 4.69 11.90
C LYS A 124 2.43 3.73 11.52
N ALA A 125 2.76 2.53 11.06
CA ALA A 125 1.76 1.51 10.77
C ALA A 125 0.99 1.13 12.04
N ILE A 126 1.70 0.96 13.16
CA ILE A 126 1.06 0.66 14.43
C ILE A 126 0.15 1.81 14.86
N GLN A 127 0.61 3.05 14.74
CA GLN A 127 -0.20 4.22 15.08
C GLN A 127 -1.52 4.23 14.29
N LYS A 128 -1.42 4.05 12.98
CA LYS A 128 -2.61 4.04 12.12
C LYS A 128 -3.54 2.87 12.42
N ALA A 129 -2.98 1.69 12.70
CA ALA A 129 -3.78 0.51 13.04
C ALA A 129 -4.54 0.72 14.35
N VAL A 130 -3.87 1.28 15.36
CA VAL A 130 -4.50 1.55 16.66
C VAL A 130 -5.65 2.56 16.53
N GLU A 131 -5.53 3.49 15.60
CA GLU A 131 -6.58 4.47 15.31
C GLU A 131 -7.74 3.91 14.48
N SER A 132 -7.55 2.75 13.87
CA SER A 132 -8.55 2.15 12.98
C SER A 132 -9.67 1.46 13.75
N ARG A 133 -10.91 1.68 13.34
CA ARG A 133 -12.05 0.99 13.90
C ARG A 133 -12.16 -0.48 13.49
N ARG A 134 -11.41 -0.85 12.44
CA ARG A 134 -11.43 -2.21 11.87
C ARG A 134 -10.56 -3.19 12.62
N ILE A 135 -9.67 -2.71 13.47
CA ILE A 135 -8.75 -3.55 14.23
C ILE A 135 -9.36 -3.90 15.58
N PRO A 136 -9.44 -5.19 15.96
CA PRO A 136 -9.97 -5.57 17.28
C PRO A 136 -9.15 -5.01 18.44
N PRO A 137 -9.77 -4.72 19.59
CA PRO A 137 -9.06 -4.16 20.76
C PRO A 137 -7.88 -5.00 21.23
N GLY A 138 -7.98 -6.33 21.20
CA GLY A 138 -6.88 -7.21 21.58
C GLY A 138 -5.68 -7.07 20.69
N THR A 139 -5.92 -6.96 19.38
CA THR A 139 -4.85 -6.73 18.40
C THR A 139 -4.22 -5.34 18.60
N LYS A 140 -5.04 -4.33 18.88
CA LYS A 140 -4.52 -2.98 19.18
C LYS A 140 -3.59 -3.00 20.39
N GLN A 141 -3.95 -3.73 21.43
CA GLN A 141 -3.12 -3.82 22.63
C GLN A 141 -1.79 -4.48 22.31
N LEU A 142 -1.80 -5.57 21.56
CA LEU A 142 -0.60 -6.23 21.09
C LEU A 142 0.30 -5.27 20.31
N LEU A 143 -0.29 -4.53 19.36
CA LEU A 143 0.44 -3.58 18.53
C LEU A 143 1.08 -2.45 19.35
N ARG A 144 0.38 -1.94 20.36
CA ARG A 144 0.95 -0.92 21.25
C ARG A 144 2.21 -1.41 21.93
N GLY A 145 2.25 -2.68 22.31
CA GLY A 145 3.44 -3.28 22.90
C GLY A 145 4.58 -3.52 21.92
N LEU A 146 4.31 -3.48 20.62
CA LEU A 146 5.32 -3.68 19.58
C LEU A 146 6.00 -2.40 19.11
N ARG A 147 5.51 -1.23 19.54
CA ARG A 147 6.14 0.04 19.15
C ARG A 147 7.59 0.05 19.63
N SER A 148 8.46 0.49 18.74
CA SER A 148 9.89 0.51 19.00
C SER A 148 10.38 1.94 19.25
N ARG A 149 11.33 2.12 20.15
CA ARG A 149 11.86 3.44 20.52
C ARG A 149 13.17 3.78 19.80
N SER A 150 13.76 2.84 19.16
CA SER A 150 15.05 3.07 18.51
C SER A 150 15.23 2.26 17.26
#